data_10c47dd4ed3fc205aace1f5b5a86e8e7
#
_entry.id   10c47dd4ed3fc205aace1f5b5a86e8e7
#
_cell.length_a   1.000
_cell.length_b   1.000
_cell.length_c   1.000
_cell.angle_alpha   90.00
_cell.angle_beta   90.00
_cell.angle_gamma   90.00
#
_symmetry.space_group_name_H-M   'P 1'
#
loop_
_entity.id
_entity.type
_entity.pdbx_description
1 polymer ?
#
loop_
_entity_poly.entity_id
_entity_poly.type
_entity_poly.pdbx_seq_one_letter_code
_entity_poly.pdbx_strand_id
1 'polypeptide(L)'
;MKNLKELIILHSNDMHGDFLAEQIDEKLVGGVSLLSGYVNMVRNQEKNVLYAIAGDMFRGSVIDSEYKGVSTIGIMNLLGPDVATIGNHEVDYGLAHLLFLEKCANFPIINANFHIRSNHKRLFQPHYIAEIDGMKILFIGIITEDVLAQTKAEELIGSFVDISEAAQEVGNICNAYNAIDIDFTVLLTHIGFEEDKKLAALLDPAWGVDVIIGGHSHTFLEEPALVNNIYIVQSGTGTDQIGRFDIMVDTDLNAIDTFTWQLIPINNDTALKDEAMEQFITQYKRETDKKYDRIVTRFTKCLTHPLRNQETALGNLIADILKDSLGIDLMLLGSGEVRSYELGPVVHYHSLVECLPYDEAVYMLKVTGAQLEHMLRFILREEAFLGEHTEFYQFSHGMQIIWSRKEQTFRKLSLNDQPIEEHQLYSITLSKYHFMNISDFMDIPLEETKKNALPRVLATLSRDIVEEYMMATPHLCREVEGRLIVVD
;
A
#
# COMPACT_ATOMS: atom_id res chain seq x y z
N MET A 1 -12.29 8.30 48.81
CA MET A 1 -12.40 9.22 47.65
C MET A 1 -11.79 8.46 46.51
N LYS A 2 -12.40 8.46 45.34
CA LYS A 2 -11.78 7.87 44.14
C LYS A 2 -10.47 8.57 43.82
N ASN A 3 -9.46 7.84 43.42
CA ASN A 3 -8.18 8.38 42.99
C ASN A 3 -8.24 8.60 41.47
N LEU A 4 -8.79 9.76 41.07
CA LEU A 4 -9.02 10.12 39.68
C LEU A 4 -7.83 10.88 39.11
N LYS A 5 -7.37 10.47 37.93
CA LYS A 5 -6.33 11.14 37.13
C LYS A 5 -6.79 11.41 35.72
N GLU A 6 -6.42 12.55 35.22
CA GLU A 6 -6.69 12.94 33.83
C GLU A 6 -5.64 12.32 32.89
N LEU A 7 -6.11 11.79 31.76
CA LEU A 7 -5.31 11.28 30.65
C LEU A 7 -5.91 11.74 29.35
N ILE A 8 -5.11 12.33 28.47
CA ILE A 8 -5.52 12.68 27.12
C ILE A 8 -4.77 11.81 26.13
N ILE A 9 -5.51 11.10 25.28
CA ILE A 9 -4.94 10.34 24.17
C ILE A 9 -5.36 11.01 22.86
N LEU A 10 -4.38 11.55 22.17
CA LEU A 10 -4.49 11.93 20.76
C LEU A 10 -4.15 10.72 19.90
N HIS A 11 -4.86 10.52 18.80
CA HIS A 11 -4.49 9.45 17.89
C HIS A 11 -4.79 9.74 16.43
N SER A 12 -3.96 9.17 15.56
CA SER A 12 -4.14 9.09 14.11
C SER A 12 -4.03 7.64 13.63
N ASN A 13 -4.57 7.36 12.47
CA ASN A 13 -4.45 6.11 11.75
C ASN A 13 -4.50 6.37 10.24
N ASP A 14 -3.98 5.46 9.44
CA ASP A 14 -4.10 5.50 7.98
C ASP A 14 -3.69 6.86 7.38
N MET A 15 -2.55 7.38 7.84
CA MET A 15 -2.06 8.70 7.40
C MET A 15 -1.60 8.69 5.94
N HIS A 16 -1.14 7.55 5.42
CA HIS A 16 -0.82 7.32 4.01
C HIS A 16 0.10 8.38 3.38
N GLY A 17 1.08 8.89 4.15
CA GLY A 17 1.98 9.90 3.62
C GLY A 17 1.32 11.22 3.24
N ASP A 18 0.16 11.53 3.79
CA ASP A 18 -0.57 12.78 3.60
C ASP A 18 0.12 13.91 4.38
N PHE A 19 1.21 14.45 3.79
CA PHE A 19 2.08 15.40 4.46
C PHE A 19 1.73 16.85 4.19
N LEU A 20 1.04 17.13 3.08
CA LEU A 20 0.81 18.47 2.57
C LEU A 20 -0.62 18.92 2.86
N ALA A 21 -0.77 20.13 3.42
CA ALA A 21 -2.09 20.71 3.57
C ALA A 21 -2.68 21.08 2.20
N GLU A 22 -3.96 20.80 2.03
CA GLU A 22 -4.72 21.16 0.84
C GLU A 22 -5.48 22.47 1.02
N GLN A 23 -5.56 23.26 -0.06
CA GLN A 23 -6.37 24.47 -0.07
C GLN A 23 -7.81 24.11 -0.48
N ILE A 24 -8.71 24.07 0.49
CA ILE A 24 -10.14 23.85 0.25
C ILE A 24 -10.87 25.17 0.54
N ASP A 25 -11.44 25.78 -0.48
CA ASP A 25 -12.01 27.15 -0.41
C ASP A 25 -10.99 28.16 0.14
N GLU A 26 -11.31 28.78 1.29
CA GLU A 26 -10.44 29.76 1.96
C GLU A 26 -9.59 29.16 3.09
N LYS A 27 -9.66 27.83 3.31
CA LYS A 27 -8.98 27.15 4.42
C LYS A 27 -7.90 26.22 3.91
N LEU A 28 -6.81 26.15 4.68
CA LEU A 28 -5.86 25.03 4.60
C LEU A 28 -6.40 23.90 5.46
N VAL A 29 -6.49 22.69 4.89
CA VAL A 29 -7.01 21.49 5.56
C VAL A 29 -5.95 20.42 5.52
N GLY A 30 -5.80 19.67 6.62
CA GLY A 30 -4.84 18.59 6.75
C GLY A 30 -3.39 19.05 6.70
N GLY A 31 -2.53 18.11 6.34
CA GLY A 31 -1.09 18.27 6.31
C GLY A 31 -0.44 18.13 7.68
N VAL A 32 0.66 17.39 7.71
CA VAL A 32 1.31 17.02 8.97
C VAL A 32 1.91 18.21 9.74
N SER A 33 2.12 19.37 9.08
CA SER A 33 2.59 20.57 9.80
C SER A 33 1.50 21.22 10.65
N LEU A 34 0.24 21.23 10.19
CA LEU A 34 -0.91 21.64 10.99
C LEU A 34 -1.22 20.62 12.08
N LEU A 35 -1.16 19.32 11.75
CA LEU A 35 -1.32 18.23 12.72
C LEU A 35 -0.30 18.35 13.85
N SER A 36 1.00 18.53 13.53
CA SER A 36 2.06 18.77 14.50
C SER A 36 1.78 20.01 15.36
N GLY A 37 1.34 21.08 14.73
CA GLY A 37 0.95 22.31 15.44
C GLY A 37 -0.17 22.07 16.45
N TYR A 38 -1.19 21.27 16.09
CA TYR A 38 -2.27 20.89 17.00
C TYR A 38 -1.75 20.03 18.16
N VAL A 39 -1.01 18.97 17.87
CA VAL A 39 -0.44 18.08 18.90
C VAL A 39 0.43 18.86 19.88
N ASN A 40 1.31 19.73 19.38
CA ASN A 40 2.16 20.59 20.21
C ASN A 40 1.35 21.59 21.03
N MET A 41 0.28 22.15 20.47
CA MET A 41 -0.62 23.06 21.19
C MET A 41 -1.26 22.34 22.38
N VAL A 42 -1.82 21.14 22.16
CA VAL A 42 -2.46 20.35 23.23
C VAL A 42 -1.44 19.98 24.30
N ARG A 43 -0.25 19.49 23.93
CA ARG A 43 0.83 19.15 24.88
C ARG A 43 1.30 20.34 25.73
N ASN A 44 1.21 21.57 25.19
CA ASN A 44 1.59 22.79 25.91
C ASN A 44 0.48 23.30 26.83
N GLN A 45 -0.77 23.02 26.51
CA GLN A 45 -1.94 23.53 27.25
C GLN A 45 -2.44 22.55 28.30
N GLU A 46 -2.31 21.26 28.02
CA GLU A 46 -2.85 20.17 28.83
C GLU A 46 -1.74 19.35 29.46
N LYS A 47 -2.11 18.58 30.48
CA LYS A 47 -1.23 17.63 31.15
C LYS A 47 -1.57 16.21 30.69
N ASN A 48 -0.61 15.30 30.87
CA ASN A 48 -0.81 13.88 30.66
C ASN A 48 -1.33 13.54 29.25
N VAL A 49 -0.69 14.12 28.23
CA VAL A 49 -1.04 13.93 26.83
C VAL A 49 -0.13 12.89 26.19
N LEU A 50 -0.73 11.84 25.63
CA LEU A 50 -0.06 10.84 24.81
C LEU A 50 -0.59 10.92 23.37
N TYR A 51 0.26 10.72 22.39
CA TYR A 51 -0.11 10.65 20.98
C TYR A 51 0.27 9.29 20.40
N ALA A 52 -0.72 8.57 19.86
CA ALA A 52 -0.57 7.23 19.30
C ALA A 52 -0.93 7.17 17.82
N ILE A 53 -0.27 6.28 17.06
CA ILE A 53 -0.57 6.05 15.64
C ILE A 53 -0.91 4.58 15.42
N ALA A 54 -2.11 4.32 14.87
CA ALA A 54 -2.63 2.98 14.63
C ALA A 54 -2.35 2.46 13.20
N GLY A 55 -1.08 2.54 12.76
CA GLY A 55 -0.58 1.98 11.50
C GLY A 55 -0.88 2.80 10.24
N ASP A 56 -0.36 2.30 9.11
CA ASP A 56 -0.45 2.88 7.77
C ASP A 56 0.02 4.35 7.72
N MET A 57 1.23 4.57 8.21
CA MET A 57 1.94 5.86 8.07
C MET A 57 2.45 6.07 6.64
N PHE A 58 2.78 4.97 5.94
CA PHE A 58 3.42 4.96 4.62
C PHE A 58 2.39 4.91 3.48
N ARG A 59 2.89 5.15 2.27
CA ARG A 59 2.18 5.06 0.99
C ARG A 59 1.07 6.11 0.81
N GLY A 60 1.09 6.76 -0.34
CA GLY A 60 0.09 7.75 -0.77
C GLY A 60 0.71 9.02 -1.32
N SER A 61 1.94 9.38 -0.91
CA SER A 61 2.63 10.54 -1.47
C SER A 61 3.87 10.18 -2.27
N VAL A 62 4.21 11.04 -3.22
CA VAL A 62 5.45 10.96 -3.99
C VAL A 62 6.68 11.12 -3.06
N ILE A 63 6.55 11.95 -2.01
CA ILE A 63 7.62 12.14 -1.01
C ILE A 63 7.91 10.82 -0.29
N ASP A 64 6.90 10.07 0.11
CA ASP A 64 7.09 8.76 0.74
C ASP A 64 7.70 7.76 -0.24
N SER A 65 7.11 7.65 -1.43
CA SER A 65 7.48 6.65 -2.45
C SER A 65 8.91 6.85 -2.96
N GLU A 66 9.35 8.11 -3.14
CA GLU A 66 10.69 8.44 -3.61
C GLU A 66 11.79 7.98 -2.64
N TYR A 67 11.54 8.13 -1.34
CA TYR A 67 12.50 7.78 -0.29
C TYR A 67 12.17 6.46 0.41
N LYS A 68 11.18 5.71 -0.11
CA LYS A 68 10.76 4.39 0.41
C LYS A 68 10.54 4.40 1.93
N GLY A 69 9.80 5.37 2.43
CA GLY A 69 9.45 5.50 3.84
C GLY A 69 10.50 6.18 4.72
N VAL A 70 11.72 6.43 4.25
CA VAL A 70 12.76 7.12 5.05
C VAL A 70 12.32 8.56 5.37
N SER A 71 11.73 9.25 4.40
CA SER A 71 11.13 10.58 4.58
C SER A 71 10.00 10.54 5.60
N THR A 72 9.13 9.54 5.52
CA THR A 72 8.01 9.34 6.44
C THR A 72 8.48 9.16 7.87
N ILE A 73 9.46 8.28 8.11
CA ILE A 73 10.04 8.13 9.47
C ILE A 73 10.69 9.42 9.94
N GLY A 74 11.38 10.16 9.07
CA GLY A 74 11.93 11.48 9.42
C GLY A 74 10.85 12.48 9.84
N ILE A 75 9.72 12.51 9.13
CA ILE A 75 8.56 13.34 9.45
C ILE A 75 7.90 12.87 10.76
N MET A 76 7.68 11.56 10.93
CA MET A 76 7.11 11.01 12.17
C MET A 76 8.00 11.26 13.39
N ASN A 77 9.33 11.22 13.23
CA ASN A 77 10.30 11.57 14.27
C ASN A 77 10.14 13.04 14.74
N LEU A 78 9.79 13.95 13.83
CA LEU A 78 9.48 15.34 14.18
C LEU A 78 8.08 15.49 14.78
N LEU A 79 7.10 14.77 14.28
CA LEU A 79 5.73 14.74 14.80
C LEU A 79 5.69 14.21 16.24
N GLY A 80 6.60 13.28 16.55
CA GLY A 80 6.86 12.78 17.90
C GLY A 80 5.70 12.02 18.52
N PRO A 81 5.17 10.94 17.89
CA PRO A 81 4.24 10.04 18.58
C PRO A 81 4.93 9.37 19.77
N ASP A 82 4.17 9.10 20.82
CA ASP A 82 4.66 8.37 21.99
C ASP A 82 4.74 6.87 21.70
N VAL A 83 3.91 6.37 20.77
CA VAL A 83 3.89 4.98 20.31
C VAL A 83 3.18 4.85 18.96
N ALA A 84 3.59 3.89 18.14
CA ALA A 84 2.88 3.52 16.92
C ALA A 84 2.80 2.00 16.77
N THR A 85 1.79 1.50 16.06
CA THR A 85 1.80 0.14 15.51
C THR A 85 2.06 0.16 14.02
N ILE A 86 2.25 -1.01 13.41
CA ILE A 86 2.36 -1.16 11.96
C ILE A 86 1.00 -1.47 11.33
N GLY A 87 0.79 -1.00 10.11
CA GLY A 87 -0.31 -1.42 9.24
C GLY A 87 0.19 -2.23 8.03
N ASN A 88 -0.67 -2.43 7.04
CA ASN A 88 -0.32 -3.24 5.88
C ASN A 88 0.64 -2.52 4.92
N HIS A 89 0.60 -1.21 4.84
CA HIS A 89 1.48 -0.46 3.94
C HIS A 89 2.91 -0.31 4.47
N GLU A 90 3.17 -0.57 5.74
CA GLU A 90 4.52 -0.61 6.29
C GLU A 90 5.39 -1.70 5.66
N VAL A 91 4.81 -2.79 5.16
CA VAL A 91 5.57 -3.88 4.51
C VAL A 91 5.74 -3.72 3.00
N ASP A 92 5.14 -2.71 2.38
CA ASP A 92 5.16 -2.51 0.92
C ASP A 92 6.57 -2.35 0.32
N TYR A 93 7.51 -1.81 1.09
CA TYR A 93 8.91 -1.70 0.68
C TYR A 93 9.75 -2.93 1.04
N GLY A 94 9.11 -3.99 1.50
CA GLY A 94 9.73 -5.24 1.92
C GLY A 94 10.12 -5.27 3.40
N LEU A 95 10.06 -6.47 3.98
CA LEU A 95 10.25 -6.66 5.42
C LEU A 95 11.63 -6.22 5.92
N ALA A 96 12.69 -6.53 5.18
CA ALA A 96 14.05 -6.13 5.57
C ALA A 96 14.17 -4.60 5.65
N HIS A 97 13.48 -3.90 4.75
CA HIS A 97 13.45 -2.44 4.74
C HIS A 97 12.61 -1.89 5.90
N LEU A 98 11.46 -2.51 6.21
CA LEU A 98 10.66 -2.14 7.38
C LEU A 98 11.47 -2.25 8.69
N LEU A 99 12.23 -3.34 8.87
CA LEU A 99 13.10 -3.50 10.05
C LEU A 99 14.22 -2.44 10.12
N PHE A 100 14.69 -1.96 8.96
CA PHE A 100 15.59 -0.83 8.91
C PHE A 100 14.88 0.47 9.31
N LEU A 101 13.71 0.74 8.78
CA LEU A 101 12.91 1.93 9.12
C LEU A 101 12.53 1.97 10.61
N GLU A 102 12.18 0.83 11.19
CA GLU A 102 11.92 0.71 12.63
C GLU A 102 13.12 1.15 13.47
N LYS A 103 14.35 0.83 13.04
CA LYS A 103 15.57 1.30 13.73
C LYS A 103 15.87 2.79 13.50
N CYS A 104 15.29 3.42 12.49
CA CYS A 104 15.40 4.85 12.25
C CYS A 104 14.36 5.67 13.04
N ALA A 105 13.29 5.03 13.53
CA ALA A 105 12.28 5.67 14.36
C ALA A 105 12.84 5.99 15.75
N ASN A 106 12.53 7.17 16.27
CA ASN A 106 12.91 7.60 17.65
C ASN A 106 11.76 7.37 18.66
N PHE A 107 10.70 6.69 18.23
CA PHE A 107 9.55 6.28 19.02
C PHE A 107 9.34 4.76 18.91
N PRO A 108 8.70 4.12 19.91
CA PRO A 108 8.43 2.68 19.85
C PRO A 108 7.41 2.35 18.75
N ILE A 109 7.78 1.40 17.89
CA ILE A 109 6.87 0.74 16.96
C ILE A 109 6.62 -0.66 17.50
N ILE A 110 5.36 -0.97 17.82
CA ILE A 110 4.97 -2.20 18.52
C ILE A 110 4.08 -3.09 17.66
N ASN A 111 4.24 -4.41 17.79
CA ASN A 111 3.32 -5.38 17.22
C ASN A 111 3.45 -6.75 17.91
N ALA A 112 2.34 -7.31 18.39
CA ALA A 112 2.32 -8.53 19.17
C ALA A 112 2.13 -9.81 18.34
N ASN A 113 1.50 -9.71 17.15
CA ASN A 113 1.10 -10.88 16.37
C ASN A 113 1.89 -11.07 15.06
N PHE A 114 3.00 -10.38 14.88
CA PHE A 114 3.88 -10.54 13.72
C PHE A 114 5.13 -11.38 14.09
N HIS A 115 5.18 -12.63 13.61
CA HIS A 115 6.19 -13.62 13.97
C HIS A 115 6.98 -14.13 12.77
N ILE A 116 8.20 -14.58 13.01
CA ILE A 116 9.00 -15.35 12.06
C ILE A 116 8.49 -16.80 12.06
N ARG A 117 8.03 -17.32 10.92
CA ARG A 117 7.46 -18.67 10.81
C ARG A 117 8.38 -19.78 11.34
N SER A 118 9.69 -19.71 11.06
CA SER A 118 10.64 -20.79 11.35
C SER A 118 10.93 -20.98 12.84
N ASN A 119 10.76 -19.93 13.68
CA ASN A 119 11.17 -19.98 15.08
C ASN A 119 10.20 -19.28 16.03
N HIS A 120 9.06 -18.82 15.55
CA HIS A 120 8.01 -18.11 16.29
C HIS A 120 8.49 -16.89 17.09
N LYS A 121 9.61 -16.27 16.67
CA LYS A 121 10.06 -15.02 17.28
C LYS A 121 9.28 -13.85 16.72
N ARG A 122 8.82 -12.98 17.60
CA ARG A 122 8.24 -11.69 17.23
C ARG A 122 9.26 -10.82 16.53
N LEU A 123 8.84 -10.10 15.52
CA LEU A 123 9.69 -9.15 14.78
C LEU A 123 9.79 -7.81 15.49
N PHE A 124 8.77 -7.44 16.24
CA PHE A 124 8.68 -6.18 16.97
C PHE A 124 8.51 -6.41 18.47
N GLN A 125 8.68 -5.36 19.23
CA GLN A 125 8.23 -5.35 20.64
C GLN A 125 6.70 -5.50 20.63
N PRO A 126 6.12 -6.41 21.44
CA PRO A 126 4.69 -6.66 21.39
C PRO A 126 3.86 -5.53 22.00
N HIS A 127 4.47 -4.74 22.90
CA HIS A 127 3.79 -3.74 23.71
C HIS A 127 4.79 -2.65 24.17
N TYR A 128 4.24 -1.55 24.63
CA TYR A 128 4.96 -0.45 25.26
C TYR A 128 4.20 0.02 26.50
N ILE A 129 4.91 0.36 27.57
CA ILE A 129 4.30 0.95 28.78
C ILE A 129 4.78 2.40 28.86
N ALA A 130 3.84 3.33 28.72
CA ALA A 130 4.07 4.74 28.99
C ALA A 130 3.83 5.03 30.46
N GLU A 131 4.73 5.79 31.07
CA GLU A 131 4.55 6.29 32.44
C GLU A 131 4.32 7.80 32.41
N ILE A 132 3.16 8.24 32.89
CA ILE A 132 2.78 9.65 32.91
C ILE A 132 2.02 9.97 34.20
N ASP A 133 2.49 10.98 34.94
CA ASP A 133 1.93 11.38 36.24
C ASP A 133 1.75 10.21 37.23
N GLY A 134 2.68 9.24 37.15
CA GLY A 134 2.64 8.01 37.98
C GLY A 134 1.55 7.01 37.58
N MET A 135 0.87 7.19 36.44
CA MET A 135 0.05 6.17 35.77
C MET A 135 0.91 5.35 34.83
N LYS A 136 0.60 4.08 34.70
CA LYS A 136 1.16 3.16 33.72
C LYS A 136 0.12 2.79 32.67
N ILE A 137 0.37 3.20 31.45
CA ILE A 137 -0.50 2.96 30.30
C ILE A 137 0.13 1.87 29.45
N LEU A 138 -0.53 0.73 29.32
CA LEU A 138 -0.07 -0.39 28.49
C LEU A 138 -0.63 -0.27 27.08
N PHE A 139 0.24 -0.14 26.09
CA PHE A 139 -0.12 -0.22 24.67
C PHE A 139 0.28 -1.57 24.08
N ILE A 140 -0.61 -2.23 23.32
CA ILE A 140 -0.36 -3.50 22.64
C ILE A 140 -0.71 -3.32 21.16
N GLY A 141 0.21 -3.66 20.23
CA GLY A 141 0.01 -3.53 18.78
C GLY A 141 -0.53 -4.81 18.14
N ILE A 142 -1.53 -4.72 17.26
CA ILE A 142 -2.13 -5.84 16.52
C ILE A 142 -2.31 -5.47 15.05
N ILE A 143 -1.95 -6.39 14.13
CA ILE A 143 -2.10 -6.22 12.69
C ILE A 143 -2.97 -7.33 12.07
N THR A 144 -3.56 -7.05 10.89
CA THR A 144 -4.39 -8.01 10.15
C THR A 144 -3.60 -9.12 9.46
N GLU A 145 -4.23 -10.28 9.24
CA GLU A 145 -3.74 -11.35 8.39
C GLU A 145 -3.65 -10.98 6.90
N ASP A 146 -4.52 -10.09 6.43
CA ASP A 146 -4.65 -9.75 5.00
C ASP A 146 -3.37 -9.14 4.40
N VAL A 147 -2.50 -8.59 5.24
CA VAL A 147 -1.19 -8.06 4.84
C VAL A 147 -0.32 -9.10 4.13
N LEU A 148 -0.38 -10.37 4.56
CA LEU A 148 0.43 -11.44 3.94
C LEU A 148 -0.13 -11.92 2.60
N ALA A 149 -1.42 -11.75 2.34
CA ALA A 149 -2.00 -12.14 1.07
C ALA A 149 -1.39 -11.34 -0.10
N GLN A 150 -0.92 -10.12 0.16
CA GLN A 150 -0.23 -9.26 -0.80
C GLN A 150 1.28 -9.54 -0.89
N THR A 151 1.90 -10.11 0.16
CA THR A 151 3.34 -10.39 0.24
C THR A 151 3.71 -11.85 -0.01
N LYS A 152 2.90 -12.61 -0.74
CA LYS A 152 3.11 -14.05 -1.07
C LYS A 152 4.50 -14.42 -1.62
N ALA A 153 5.34 -13.44 -1.93
CA ALA A 153 6.71 -13.67 -2.41
C ALA A 153 7.73 -13.99 -1.29
N GLU A 154 7.38 -13.78 -0.02
CA GLU A 154 8.27 -14.03 1.13
C GLU A 154 7.78 -15.22 1.98
N GLU A 155 7.71 -16.40 1.39
CA GLU A 155 7.32 -17.66 2.10
C GLU A 155 8.18 -17.97 3.35
N LEU A 156 9.27 -17.26 3.56
CA LEU A 156 10.25 -17.56 4.62
C LEU A 156 10.07 -16.75 5.90
N ILE A 157 9.34 -15.63 5.87
CA ILE A 157 9.33 -14.67 6.98
C ILE A 157 7.91 -14.15 7.20
N GLY A 158 7.38 -14.35 8.40
CA GLY A 158 6.15 -13.78 8.90
C GLY A 158 4.97 -14.74 8.89
N SER A 159 4.51 -15.14 10.05
CA SER A 159 3.17 -15.67 10.26
C SER A 159 2.39 -14.67 11.09
N PHE A 160 1.28 -14.23 10.56
CA PHE A 160 0.26 -13.59 11.37
C PHE A 160 -0.58 -14.70 12.01
N VAL A 161 -1.09 -14.41 13.16
CA VAL A 161 -2.04 -15.27 13.83
C VAL A 161 -3.44 -14.75 13.53
N ASP A 162 -4.41 -15.62 13.48
CA ASP A 162 -5.80 -15.25 13.30
C ASP A 162 -6.31 -14.38 14.48
N ILE A 163 -7.50 -13.84 14.37
CA ILE A 163 -8.06 -12.93 15.38
C ILE A 163 -8.20 -13.60 16.75
N SER A 164 -8.44 -14.92 16.80
CA SER A 164 -8.56 -15.67 18.05
C SER A 164 -7.20 -15.84 18.72
N GLU A 165 -6.17 -16.10 17.92
CA GLU A 165 -4.78 -16.18 18.38
C GLU A 165 -4.28 -14.77 18.78
N ALA A 166 -4.69 -13.71 18.07
CA ALA A 166 -4.39 -12.33 18.44
C ALA A 166 -5.01 -11.97 19.79
N ALA A 167 -6.26 -12.36 20.06
CA ALA A 167 -6.90 -12.21 21.37
C ALA A 167 -6.12 -12.96 22.48
N GLN A 168 -5.65 -14.18 22.17
CA GLN A 168 -4.84 -14.95 23.11
C GLN A 168 -3.49 -14.26 23.42
N GLU A 169 -2.84 -13.66 22.41
CA GLU A 169 -1.60 -12.89 22.62
C GLU A 169 -1.83 -11.65 23.49
N VAL A 170 -2.94 -10.94 23.30
CA VAL A 170 -3.33 -9.83 24.17
C VAL A 170 -3.46 -10.34 25.61
N GLY A 171 -4.18 -11.45 25.83
CA GLY A 171 -4.35 -12.07 27.14
C GLY A 171 -3.03 -12.50 27.78
N ASN A 172 -2.12 -13.08 26.99
CA ASN A 172 -0.78 -13.47 27.46
C ASN A 172 0.02 -12.27 27.96
N ILE A 173 -0.05 -11.13 27.22
CA ILE A 173 0.64 -9.90 27.59
C ILE A 173 0.02 -9.30 28.86
N CYS A 174 -1.30 -9.12 28.91
CA CYS A 174 -1.98 -8.57 30.08
C CYS A 174 -1.70 -9.42 31.34
N ASN A 175 -1.78 -10.75 31.23
CA ASN A 175 -1.47 -11.67 32.35
C ASN A 175 -0.01 -11.60 32.80
N ALA A 176 0.94 -11.33 31.91
CA ALA A 176 2.35 -11.17 32.28
C ALA A 176 2.57 -9.93 33.17
N TYR A 177 1.69 -8.95 33.09
CA TYR A 177 1.73 -7.71 33.87
C TYR A 177 0.77 -7.70 35.08
N ASN A 178 0.07 -8.79 35.39
CA ASN A 178 -0.83 -8.89 36.55
C ASN A 178 -0.15 -8.57 37.93
N ALA A 179 1.17 -8.67 38.01
CA ALA A 179 1.94 -8.30 39.18
C ALA A 179 2.35 -6.81 39.21
N ILE A 180 2.10 -6.09 38.16
CA ILE A 180 2.35 -4.66 38.01
C ILE A 180 1.00 -3.99 37.92
N ASP A 181 0.82 -2.92 38.68
CA ASP A 181 -0.40 -2.12 38.63
C ASP A 181 -0.40 -1.32 37.33
N ILE A 182 -1.15 -1.80 36.33
CA ILE A 182 -1.41 -1.11 35.04
C ILE A 182 -2.72 -0.37 35.23
N ASP A 183 -2.66 0.96 35.10
CA ASP A 183 -3.81 1.84 35.33
C ASP A 183 -4.75 1.90 34.11
N PHE A 184 -4.23 1.68 32.91
CA PHE A 184 -5.00 1.80 31.67
C PHE A 184 -4.39 0.97 30.52
N THR A 185 -5.21 0.27 29.73
CA THR A 185 -4.74 -0.57 28.62
C THR A 185 -5.38 -0.19 27.29
N VAL A 186 -4.53 0.07 26.30
CA VAL A 186 -4.90 0.46 24.94
C VAL A 186 -4.40 -0.57 23.94
N LEU A 187 -5.28 -1.07 23.08
CA LEU A 187 -4.85 -1.79 21.88
C LEU A 187 -4.71 -0.80 20.73
N LEU A 188 -3.57 -0.82 20.06
CA LEU A 188 -3.36 -0.15 18.76
C LEU A 188 -3.51 -1.21 17.67
N THR A 189 -4.64 -1.20 16.98
CA THR A 189 -4.98 -2.23 16.03
C THR A 189 -4.98 -1.69 14.59
N HIS A 190 -4.54 -2.54 13.66
CA HIS A 190 -4.67 -2.24 12.24
C HIS A 190 -5.30 -3.42 11.52
N ILE A 191 -6.56 -3.71 11.86
CA ILE A 191 -7.32 -4.89 11.42
C ILE A 191 -8.68 -4.54 10.80
N GLY A 192 -9.10 -3.27 10.89
CA GLY A 192 -10.39 -2.79 10.43
C GLY A 192 -11.48 -2.86 11.49
N PHE A 193 -12.44 -1.94 11.40
CA PHE A 193 -13.46 -1.70 12.44
C PHE A 193 -14.31 -2.94 12.77
N GLU A 194 -14.71 -3.73 11.76
CA GLU A 194 -15.49 -4.94 12.01
C GLU A 194 -14.69 -6.02 12.73
N GLU A 195 -13.40 -6.14 12.43
CA GLU A 195 -12.49 -7.06 13.11
C GLU A 195 -12.15 -6.55 14.53
N ASP A 196 -12.04 -5.24 14.75
CA ASP A 196 -11.89 -4.64 16.08
C ASP A 196 -13.04 -5.02 17.00
N LYS A 197 -14.29 -4.99 16.49
CA LYS A 197 -15.47 -5.44 17.26
C LYS A 197 -15.42 -6.93 17.58
N LYS A 198 -14.96 -7.76 16.65
CA LYS A 198 -14.80 -9.20 16.90
C LYS A 198 -13.70 -9.46 17.92
N LEU A 199 -12.56 -8.76 17.79
CA LEU A 199 -11.46 -8.85 18.77
C LEU A 199 -11.97 -8.47 20.16
N ALA A 200 -12.61 -7.30 20.30
CA ALA A 200 -13.16 -6.84 21.58
C ALA A 200 -14.13 -7.86 22.22
N ALA A 201 -14.96 -8.52 21.39
CA ALA A 201 -15.88 -9.55 21.87
C ALA A 201 -15.18 -10.84 22.37
N LEU A 202 -13.97 -11.12 21.90
CA LEU A 202 -13.17 -12.29 22.29
C LEU A 202 -12.30 -12.05 23.54
N LEU A 203 -12.04 -10.80 23.92
CA LEU A 203 -11.20 -10.46 25.05
C LEU A 203 -11.90 -10.77 26.38
N ASP A 204 -11.18 -11.43 27.30
CA ASP A 204 -11.67 -11.63 28.65
C ASP A 204 -11.68 -10.29 29.41
N PRO A 205 -12.81 -9.87 29.99
CA PRO A 205 -12.88 -8.63 30.77
C PRO A 205 -11.86 -8.55 31.90
N ALA A 206 -11.41 -9.70 32.42
CA ALA A 206 -10.38 -9.76 33.46
C ALA A 206 -9.00 -9.29 32.99
N TRP A 207 -8.77 -9.15 31.69
CA TRP A 207 -7.51 -8.63 31.14
C TRP A 207 -7.43 -7.10 31.21
N GLY A 208 -8.54 -6.40 31.49
CA GLY A 208 -8.57 -4.96 31.75
C GLY A 208 -8.22 -4.11 30.52
N VAL A 209 -8.64 -4.52 29.32
CA VAL A 209 -8.50 -3.68 28.11
C VAL A 209 -9.62 -2.63 28.11
N ASP A 210 -9.23 -1.34 28.02
CA ASP A 210 -10.16 -0.21 28.12
C ASP A 210 -10.57 0.34 26.73
N VAL A 211 -9.59 0.47 25.81
CA VAL A 211 -9.77 1.13 24.52
C VAL A 211 -9.06 0.37 23.41
N ILE A 212 -9.70 0.30 22.25
CA ILE A 212 -9.09 -0.06 20.97
C ILE A 212 -9.03 1.20 20.11
N ILE A 213 -7.84 1.58 19.66
CA ILE A 213 -7.60 2.60 18.62
C ILE A 213 -7.28 1.85 17.36
N GLY A 214 -8.24 1.86 16.40
CA GLY A 214 -8.18 1.07 15.18
C GLY A 214 -7.71 1.84 13.95
N GLY A 215 -7.45 1.10 12.86
CA GLY A 215 -7.12 1.57 11.52
C GLY A 215 -7.56 0.59 10.46
N HIS A 216 -7.02 0.69 9.23
CA HIS A 216 -7.21 -0.17 8.06
C HIS A 216 -8.51 0.05 7.28
N SER A 217 -9.64 0.22 7.93
CA SER A 217 -10.94 0.39 7.27
C SER A 217 -11.30 1.84 6.99
N HIS A 218 -10.44 2.79 7.37
CA HIS A 218 -10.64 4.23 7.21
C HIS A 218 -11.98 4.72 7.77
N THR A 219 -12.43 4.08 8.86
CA THR A 219 -13.75 4.37 9.42
C THR A 219 -13.75 5.68 10.20
N PHE A 220 -14.71 6.53 9.92
CA PHE A 220 -14.98 7.77 10.61
C PHE A 220 -15.94 7.51 11.77
N LEU A 221 -15.46 7.54 13.02
CA LEU A 221 -16.31 7.31 14.18
C LEU A 221 -16.56 8.63 14.92
N GLU A 222 -17.74 9.20 14.71
CA GLU A 222 -18.18 10.39 15.44
C GLU A 222 -18.41 10.11 16.93
N GLU A 223 -18.77 8.87 17.26
CA GLU A 223 -18.92 8.36 18.63
C GLU A 223 -18.16 7.03 18.79
N PRO A 224 -17.55 6.76 19.95
CA PRO A 224 -16.91 5.48 20.22
C PRO A 224 -17.92 4.33 20.16
N ALA A 225 -17.57 3.25 19.48
CA ALA A 225 -18.35 2.02 19.60
C ALA A 225 -18.00 1.29 20.92
N LEU A 226 -18.98 0.66 21.54
CA LEU A 226 -18.78 -0.07 22.79
C LEU A 226 -19.07 -1.56 22.57
N VAL A 227 -18.06 -2.41 22.77
CA VAL A 227 -18.18 -3.87 22.72
C VAL A 227 -17.48 -4.46 23.91
N ASN A 228 -18.16 -5.31 24.69
CA ASN A 228 -17.58 -6.00 25.85
C ASN A 228 -16.91 -5.04 26.86
N ASN A 229 -17.51 -3.87 27.09
CA ASN A 229 -17.00 -2.75 27.88
C ASN A 229 -15.68 -2.11 27.37
N ILE A 230 -15.29 -2.39 26.14
CA ILE A 230 -14.13 -1.80 25.49
C ILE A 230 -14.62 -0.75 24.51
N TYR A 231 -14.09 0.47 24.59
CA TYR A 231 -14.38 1.54 23.64
C TYR A 231 -13.50 1.38 22.40
N ILE A 232 -14.11 1.46 21.21
CA ILE A 232 -13.42 1.37 19.93
C ILE A 232 -13.52 2.71 19.24
N VAL A 233 -12.39 3.29 18.86
CA VAL A 233 -12.27 4.58 18.17
C VAL A 233 -11.40 4.45 16.91
N GLN A 234 -11.72 5.26 15.90
CA GLN A 234 -10.95 5.36 14.65
C GLN A 234 -11.17 6.76 14.06
N SER A 235 -10.14 7.36 13.47
CA SER A 235 -10.18 8.76 13.00
C SER A 235 -10.29 8.94 11.49
N GLY A 236 -10.71 7.92 10.75
CA GLY A 236 -10.81 7.99 9.29
C GLY A 236 -9.47 7.72 8.61
N THR A 237 -9.04 8.61 7.73
CA THR A 237 -7.78 8.50 6.97
C THR A 237 -7.15 9.87 6.78
N GLY A 238 -5.85 9.93 6.44
CA GLY A 238 -5.14 11.16 6.18
C GLY A 238 -4.80 11.97 7.44
N THR A 239 -4.62 13.26 7.24
CA THR A 239 -4.27 14.22 8.28
C THR A 239 -5.33 15.31 8.50
N ASP A 240 -6.49 15.17 7.87
CA ASP A 240 -7.59 16.17 7.94
C ASP A 240 -8.25 16.24 9.30
N GLN A 241 -8.07 15.21 10.11
CA GLN A 241 -8.59 15.12 11.47
C GLN A 241 -7.68 14.31 12.38
N ILE A 242 -7.87 14.49 13.68
CA ILE A 242 -7.23 13.71 14.74
C ILE A 242 -8.28 13.29 15.77
N GLY A 243 -8.18 12.07 16.27
CA GLY A 243 -8.98 11.63 17.41
C GLY A 243 -8.44 12.23 18.70
N ARG A 244 -9.32 12.78 19.54
CA ARG A 244 -9.01 13.27 20.88
C ARG A 244 -9.90 12.57 21.91
N PHE A 245 -9.28 11.88 22.84
CA PHE A 245 -9.94 11.14 23.89
C PHE A 245 -9.46 11.70 25.25
N ASP A 246 -10.29 12.53 25.91
CA ASP A 246 -10.03 13.04 27.23
C ASP A 246 -10.69 12.11 28.26
N ILE A 247 -9.90 11.52 29.14
CA ILE A 247 -10.30 10.41 30.00
C ILE A 247 -10.01 10.76 31.47
N MET A 248 -10.98 10.50 32.34
CA MET A 248 -10.74 10.44 33.77
C MET A 248 -10.56 8.96 34.17
N VAL A 249 -9.36 8.58 34.56
CA VAL A 249 -9.00 7.23 34.98
C VAL A 249 -9.17 7.12 36.49
N ASP A 250 -9.95 6.15 36.95
CA ASP A 250 -9.99 5.73 38.37
C ASP A 250 -8.85 4.73 38.59
N THR A 251 -7.74 5.19 39.17
CA THR A 251 -6.56 4.38 39.41
C THR A 251 -6.69 3.40 40.60
N ASP A 252 -7.77 3.48 41.36
CA ASP A 252 -8.09 2.46 42.37
C ASP A 252 -8.81 1.25 41.73
N LEU A 253 -9.51 1.47 40.60
CA LEU A 253 -10.25 0.45 39.84
C LEU A 253 -9.60 0.09 38.53
N ASN A 254 -8.58 0.85 38.10
CA ASN A 254 -7.92 0.72 36.78
C ASN A 254 -8.95 0.71 35.63
N ALA A 255 -9.78 1.74 35.56
CA ALA A 255 -10.89 1.83 34.63
C ALA A 255 -11.28 3.28 34.31
N ILE A 256 -12.01 3.46 33.24
CA ILE A 256 -12.59 4.74 32.85
C ILE A 256 -13.70 5.12 33.84
N ASP A 257 -13.56 6.29 34.52
CA ASP A 257 -14.64 6.87 35.30
C ASP A 257 -15.56 7.72 34.41
N THR A 258 -15.00 8.64 33.63
CA THR A 258 -15.70 9.47 32.64
C THR A 258 -14.78 9.77 31.47
N PHE A 259 -15.35 10.12 30.33
CA PHE A 259 -14.56 10.54 29.16
C PHE A 259 -15.34 11.53 28.27
N THR A 260 -14.61 12.22 27.40
CA THR A 260 -15.13 12.86 26.21
C THR A 260 -14.34 12.42 24.98
N TRP A 261 -15.03 12.26 23.87
CA TRP A 261 -14.47 11.88 22.58
C TRP A 261 -14.79 12.93 21.53
N GLN A 262 -13.83 13.28 20.71
CA GLN A 262 -14.01 14.20 19.59
C GLN A 262 -13.09 13.85 18.43
N LEU A 263 -13.62 13.94 17.21
CA LEU A 263 -12.82 14.07 16.00
C LEU A 263 -12.56 15.56 15.76
N ILE A 264 -11.33 15.98 15.91
CA ILE A 264 -10.92 17.37 15.75
C ILE A 264 -10.48 17.58 14.30
N PRO A 265 -11.13 18.47 13.52
CA PRO A 265 -10.67 18.82 12.19
C PRO A 265 -9.34 19.55 12.25
N ILE A 266 -8.38 19.13 11.45
CA ILE A 266 -7.07 19.80 11.35
C ILE A 266 -7.11 20.79 10.18
N ASN A 267 -7.08 22.07 10.53
CA ASN A 267 -7.07 23.18 9.58
C ASN A 267 -6.48 24.44 10.22
N ASN A 268 -6.35 25.51 9.44
CA ASN A 268 -5.76 26.77 9.92
C ASN A 268 -6.62 27.56 10.93
N ASP A 269 -7.86 27.10 11.22
CA ASP A 269 -8.67 27.65 12.32
C ASP A 269 -8.38 26.94 13.64
N THR A 270 -8.02 25.64 13.58
CA THR A 270 -7.81 24.78 14.74
C THR A 270 -6.36 24.68 15.18
N ALA A 271 -5.40 24.92 14.27
CA ALA A 271 -3.98 24.83 14.56
C ALA A 271 -3.15 25.83 13.76
N LEU A 272 -2.02 26.22 14.31
CA LEU A 272 -0.96 26.92 13.59
C LEU A 272 0.01 25.89 13.03
N LYS A 273 0.57 26.17 11.85
CA LYS A 273 1.62 25.31 11.29
C LYS A 273 2.83 25.24 12.22
N ASP A 274 3.37 24.03 12.40
CA ASP A 274 4.69 23.85 12.95
C ASP A 274 5.73 24.24 11.90
N GLU A 275 6.44 25.35 12.12
CA GLU A 275 7.39 25.88 11.15
C GLU A 275 8.56 24.95 10.86
N ALA A 276 9.04 24.22 11.86
CA ALA A 276 10.15 23.27 11.69
C ALA A 276 9.71 22.08 10.80
N MET A 277 8.51 21.57 11.04
CA MET A 277 7.88 20.54 10.23
C MET A 277 7.65 21.01 8.79
N GLU A 278 7.08 22.20 8.62
CA GLU A 278 6.82 22.80 7.29
C GLU A 278 8.11 22.97 6.48
N GLN A 279 9.20 23.43 7.11
CA GLN A 279 10.49 23.56 6.45
C GLN A 279 11.07 22.20 6.04
N PHE A 280 10.95 21.19 6.90
CA PHE A 280 11.43 19.85 6.65
C PHE A 280 10.71 19.19 5.46
N ILE A 281 9.38 19.27 5.45
CA ILE A 281 8.56 18.74 4.34
C ILE A 281 8.84 19.50 3.04
N THR A 282 8.94 20.84 3.12
CA THR A 282 9.22 21.69 1.95
C THR A 282 10.56 21.33 1.31
N GLN A 283 11.57 20.90 2.08
CA GLN A 283 12.84 20.43 1.53
C GLN A 283 12.60 19.16 0.69
N TYR A 284 11.95 18.14 1.25
CA TYR A 284 11.64 16.92 0.52
C TYR A 284 10.80 17.21 -0.73
N LYS A 285 9.77 18.06 -0.59
CA LYS A 285 8.92 18.46 -1.71
C LYS A 285 9.73 19.07 -2.86
N ARG A 286 10.63 20.01 -2.57
CA ARG A 286 11.49 20.65 -3.59
C ARG A 286 12.41 19.67 -4.31
N GLU A 287 12.99 18.73 -3.58
CA GLU A 287 13.85 17.70 -4.15
C GLU A 287 13.05 16.75 -5.04
N THR A 288 11.89 16.34 -4.57
CA THR A 288 10.96 15.48 -5.29
C THR A 288 10.40 16.18 -6.54
N ASP A 289 9.88 17.40 -6.40
CA ASP A 289 9.33 18.18 -7.53
C ASP A 289 10.39 18.35 -8.63
N LYS A 290 11.62 18.70 -8.26
CA LYS A 290 12.74 18.84 -9.21
C LYS A 290 13.02 17.58 -10.00
N LYS A 291 12.86 16.40 -9.37
CA LYS A 291 13.02 15.11 -10.04
C LYS A 291 11.80 14.78 -10.90
N TYR A 292 10.61 14.99 -10.36
CA TYR A 292 9.36 14.54 -10.98
C TYR A 292 8.83 15.50 -12.05
N ASP A 293 9.13 16.79 -11.97
CA ASP A 293 8.78 17.78 -13.00
C ASP A 293 9.71 17.75 -14.24
N ARG A 294 10.81 16.99 -14.18
CA ARG A 294 11.71 16.89 -15.33
C ARG A 294 11.00 16.31 -16.54
N ILE A 295 11.29 16.88 -17.72
CA ILE A 295 10.79 16.36 -18.97
C ILE A 295 11.58 15.10 -19.32
N VAL A 296 10.89 13.99 -19.51
CA VAL A 296 11.46 12.72 -20.00
C VAL A 296 11.58 12.76 -21.52
N THR A 297 10.51 13.14 -22.21
CA THR A 297 10.49 13.20 -23.68
C THR A 297 9.35 14.07 -24.19
N ARG A 298 9.29 14.22 -25.53
CA ARG A 298 8.16 14.85 -26.23
C ARG A 298 7.66 13.90 -27.32
N PHE A 299 6.37 13.62 -27.31
CA PHE A 299 5.69 12.89 -28.38
C PHE A 299 5.23 13.85 -29.47
N THR A 300 4.99 13.36 -30.68
CA THR A 300 4.41 14.16 -31.74
C THR A 300 2.94 14.50 -31.50
N LYS A 301 2.25 13.65 -30.71
CA LYS A 301 0.88 13.85 -30.27
C LYS A 301 0.67 13.13 -28.93
N CYS A 302 -0.42 13.42 -28.25
CA CYS A 302 -0.86 12.63 -27.11
C CYS A 302 -1.19 11.20 -27.50
N LEU A 303 -0.76 10.20 -26.72
CA LEU A 303 -1.09 8.79 -26.93
C LEU A 303 -2.11 8.36 -25.87
N THR A 304 -3.13 7.62 -26.29
CA THR A 304 -4.26 7.31 -25.42
C THR A 304 -4.39 5.82 -25.09
N HIS A 305 -4.97 5.56 -23.92
CA HIS A 305 -5.35 4.24 -23.43
C HIS A 305 -6.77 4.32 -22.82
N PRO A 306 -7.80 4.52 -23.66
CA PRO A 306 -9.15 4.84 -23.19
C PRO A 306 -9.90 3.66 -22.56
N LEU A 307 -9.61 2.45 -23.01
CA LEU A 307 -10.22 1.21 -22.52
C LEU A 307 -9.17 0.11 -22.38
N ARG A 308 -9.33 -0.73 -21.40
CA ARG A 308 -8.37 -1.82 -21.13
C ARG A 308 -8.57 -3.06 -21.98
N ASN A 309 -9.75 -3.25 -22.55
CA ASN A 309 -10.16 -4.44 -23.30
C ASN A 309 -10.05 -4.29 -24.83
N GLN A 310 -9.16 -3.42 -25.28
CA GLN A 310 -8.84 -3.21 -26.71
C GLN A 310 -7.39 -2.79 -26.91
N GLU A 311 -6.90 -2.95 -28.14
CA GLU A 311 -5.61 -2.39 -28.54
C GLU A 311 -5.59 -0.87 -28.43
N THR A 312 -4.50 -0.30 -27.91
CA THR A 312 -4.36 1.14 -27.70
C THR A 312 -3.01 1.66 -28.16
N ALA A 313 -2.95 2.93 -28.58
CA ALA A 313 -1.71 3.54 -29.05
C ALA A 313 -0.64 3.63 -27.94
N LEU A 314 -1.05 3.94 -26.70
CA LEU A 314 -0.15 4.02 -25.55
C LEU A 314 0.31 2.62 -25.12
N GLY A 315 -0.58 1.64 -25.09
CA GLY A 315 -0.23 0.24 -24.82
C GLY A 315 0.74 -0.33 -25.84
N ASN A 316 0.50 -0.04 -27.15
CA ASN A 316 1.42 -0.42 -28.21
C ASN A 316 2.81 0.18 -28.01
N LEU A 317 2.91 1.48 -27.65
CA LEU A 317 4.20 2.12 -27.41
C LEU A 317 4.98 1.42 -26.30
N ILE A 318 4.36 1.19 -25.15
CA ILE A 318 5.03 0.61 -23.99
C ILE A 318 5.47 -0.83 -24.26
N ALA A 319 4.58 -1.64 -24.88
CA ALA A 319 4.91 -3.02 -25.24
C ALA A 319 6.06 -3.09 -26.25
N ASP A 320 6.10 -2.15 -27.24
CA ASP A 320 7.18 -2.07 -28.22
C ASP A 320 8.51 -1.68 -27.59
N ILE A 321 8.51 -0.68 -26.72
CA ILE A 321 9.71 -0.26 -25.99
C ILE A 321 10.33 -1.43 -25.23
N LEU A 322 9.52 -2.16 -24.48
CA LEU A 322 10.00 -3.31 -23.70
C LEU A 322 10.52 -4.43 -24.60
N LYS A 323 9.80 -4.73 -25.70
CA LYS A 323 10.28 -5.72 -26.70
C LYS A 323 11.62 -5.34 -27.29
N ASP A 324 11.73 -4.13 -27.83
CA ASP A 324 12.92 -3.66 -28.55
C ASP A 324 14.12 -3.54 -27.61
N SER A 325 13.92 -3.00 -26.41
CA SER A 325 14.98 -2.83 -25.42
C SER A 325 15.50 -4.17 -24.87
N LEU A 326 14.63 -5.18 -24.75
CA LEU A 326 14.99 -6.49 -24.19
C LEU A 326 15.34 -7.55 -25.27
N GLY A 327 15.13 -7.25 -26.56
CA GLY A 327 15.49 -8.14 -27.66
C GLY A 327 14.75 -9.47 -27.67
N ILE A 328 13.44 -9.44 -27.45
CA ILE A 328 12.57 -10.60 -27.32
C ILE A 328 11.60 -10.73 -28.50
N ASP A 329 10.97 -11.92 -28.67
CA ASP A 329 10.04 -12.13 -29.76
C ASP A 329 8.71 -11.43 -29.54
N LEU A 330 8.17 -11.46 -28.31
CA LEU A 330 6.86 -10.94 -27.96
C LEU A 330 6.78 -10.44 -26.52
N MET A 331 6.33 -9.19 -26.33
CA MET A 331 5.90 -8.66 -25.03
C MET A 331 4.38 -8.77 -24.90
N LEU A 332 3.91 -9.36 -23.80
CA LEU A 332 2.52 -9.37 -23.35
C LEU A 332 2.42 -8.41 -22.16
N LEU A 333 2.03 -7.17 -22.44
CA LEU A 333 1.85 -6.16 -21.40
C LEU A 333 0.42 -6.21 -20.87
N GLY A 334 0.23 -6.49 -19.60
CA GLY A 334 -1.09 -6.42 -18.98
C GLY A 334 -1.70 -5.03 -19.18
N SER A 335 -2.89 -4.96 -19.79
CA SER A 335 -3.53 -3.68 -20.13
C SER A 335 -3.84 -2.86 -18.87
N GLY A 336 -4.06 -3.53 -17.73
CA GLY A 336 -4.24 -2.94 -16.42
C GLY A 336 -2.98 -2.29 -15.82
N GLU A 337 -1.79 -2.59 -16.35
CA GLU A 337 -0.54 -1.97 -15.93
C GLU A 337 -0.42 -0.51 -16.39
N VAL A 338 -1.14 -0.13 -17.47
CA VAL A 338 -1.22 1.24 -17.99
C VAL A 338 -2.38 1.94 -17.28
N ARG A 339 -2.07 2.84 -16.35
CA ARG A 339 -3.07 3.44 -15.44
C ARG A 339 -3.60 4.80 -15.90
N SER A 340 -2.93 5.48 -16.81
CA SER A 340 -3.36 6.78 -17.33
C SER A 340 -4.20 6.63 -18.60
N TYR A 341 -5.24 7.46 -18.71
CA TYR A 341 -6.04 7.56 -19.94
C TYR A 341 -5.22 8.02 -21.13
N GLU A 342 -4.26 8.92 -20.91
CA GLU A 342 -3.39 9.49 -21.94
C GLU A 342 -2.00 9.82 -21.40
N LEU A 343 -1.01 9.92 -22.28
CA LEU A 343 0.34 10.37 -21.97
C LEU A 343 0.86 11.30 -23.09
N GLY A 344 1.49 12.41 -22.72
CA GLY A 344 2.08 13.37 -23.64
C GLY A 344 1.15 14.55 -23.98
N PRO A 345 1.47 15.40 -25.02
CA PRO A 345 2.66 15.32 -25.87
C PRO A 345 3.98 15.68 -25.16
N VAL A 346 3.97 16.42 -24.05
CA VAL A 346 5.13 16.62 -23.17
C VAL A 346 5.02 15.62 -22.03
N VAL A 347 5.99 14.72 -21.92
CA VAL A 347 6.01 13.68 -20.91
C VAL A 347 6.93 14.11 -19.78
N HIS A 348 6.36 14.45 -18.64
CA HIS A 348 7.09 14.65 -17.41
C HIS A 348 7.28 13.31 -16.67
N TYR A 349 8.29 13.25 -15.81
CA TYR A 349 8.55 12.01 -15.07
C TYR A 349 7.39 11.60 -14.16
N HIS A 350 6.72 12.55 -13.49
CA HIS A 350 5.52 12.24 -12.70
C HIS A 350 4.43 11.59 -13.55
N SER A 351 4.17 12.13 -14.77
CA SER A 351 3.14 11.55 -15.67
C SER A 351 3.51 10.12 -16.10
N LEU A 352 4.81 9.83 -16.28
CA LEU A 352 5.27 8.48 -16.56
C LEU A 352 5.07 7.55 -15.35
N VAL A 353 5.35 8.02 -14.13
CA VAL A 353 5.14 7.26 -12.89
C VAL A 353 3.65 6.98 -12.65
N GLU A 354 2.78 7.95 -12.89
CA GLU A 354 1.32 7.77 -12.83
C GLU A 354 0.80 6.80 -13.88
N CYS A 355 1.39 6.86 -15.09
CA CYS A 355 1.03 5.95 -16.17
C CYS A 355 1.46 4.51 -15.90
N LEU A 356 2.65 4.30 -15.33
CA LEU A 356 3.23 3.00 -15.01
C LEU A 356 3.63 2.95 -13.51
N PRO A 357 2.67 2.88 -12.59
CA PRO A 357 2.97 2.92 -11.15
C PRO A 357 3.63 1.63 -10.65
N TYR A 358 3.41 0.51 -11.34
CA TYR A 358 3.98 -0.80 -11.00
C TYR A 358 5.34 -0.95 -11.69
N ASP A 359 6.40 -0.66 -10.93
CA ASP A 359 7.77 -0.76 -11.43
C ASP A 359 8.36 -2.12 -11.05
N GLU A 360 7.97 -3.14 -11.83
CA GLU A 360 8.25 -4.54 -11.51
C GLU A 360 9.31 -5.15 -12.43
N ALA A 361 9.85 -6.29 -11.99
CA ALA A 361 10.76 -7.09 -12.80
C ALA A 361 10.04 -7.67 -14.02
N VAL A 362 10.78 -7.77 -15.14
CA VAL A 362 10.30 -8.37 -16.39
C VAL A 362 10.90 -9.77 -16.53
N TYR A 363 10.04 -10.76 -16.67
CA TYR A 363 10.40 -12.18 -16.78
C TYR A 363 10.23 -12.66 -18.22
N MET A 364 11.24 -13.37 -18.73
CA MET A 364 11.18 -14.06 -20.00
C MET A 364 10.89 -15.55 -19.79
N LEU A 365 9.98 -16.06 -20.60
CA LEU A 365 9.64 -17.48 -20.72
C LEU A 365 9.93 -17.97 -22.13
N LYS A 366 10.22 -19.27 -22.28
CA LYS A 366 10.20 -19.97 -23.57
C LYS A 366 8.94 -20.83 -23.63
N VAL A 367 8.11 -20.59 -24.64
CA VAL A 367 6.88 -21.35 -24.89
C VAL A 367 6.90 -21.91 -26.30
N THR A 368 6.32 -23.09 -26.51
CA THR A 368 6.07 -23.60 -27.86
C THR A 368 4.93 -22.83 -28.52
N GLY A 369 4.82 -22.89 -29.84
CA GLY A 369 3.70 -22.25 -30.54
C GLY A 369 2.35 -22.81 -30.10
N ALA A 370 2.26 -24.09 -29.81
CA ALA A 370 1.04 -24.70 -29.25
C ALA A 370 0.68 -24.09 -27.87
N GLN A 371 1.67 -23.91 -26.99
CA GLN A 371 1.47 -23.27 -25.70
C GLN A 371 1.07 -21.79 -25.86
N LEU A 372 1.74 -21.07 -26.78
CA LEU A 372 1.39 -19.67 -27.06
C LEU A 372 -0.04 -19.55 -27.60
N GLU A 373 -0.42 -20.42 -28.54
CA GLU A 373 -1.80 -20.45 -29.05
C GLU A 373 -2.82 -20.70 -27.95
N HIS A 374 -2.53 -21.66 -27.05
CA HIS A 374 -3.39 -21.98 -25.91
C HIS A 374 -3.55 -20.76 -24.97
N MET A 375 -2.44 -20.13 -24.58
CA MET A 375 -2.44 -18.92 -23.75
C MET A 375 -3.27 -17.79 -24.37
N LEU A 376 -3.05 -17.52 -25.67
CA LEU A 376 -3.77 -16.48 -26.38
C LEU A 376 -5.27 -16.79 -26.52
N ARG A 377 -5.63 -18.05 -26.70
CA ARG A 377 -7.03 -18.50 -26.71
C ARG A 377 -7.72 -18.26 -25.37
N PHE A 378 -7.02 -18.52 -24.26
CA PHE A 378 -7.53 -18.24 -22.93
C PHE A 378 -7.66 -16.74 -22.65
N ILE A 379 -6.65 -15.94 -23.02
CA ILE A 379 -6.67 -14.47 -22.90
C ILE A 379 -7.84 -13.85 -23.68
N LEU A 380 -8.19 -14.42 -24.86
CA LEU A 380 -9.24 -13.90 -25.74
C LEU A 380 -10.60 -14.57 -25.55
N ARG A 381 -10.82 -15.28 -24.43
CA ARG A 381 -12.12 -15.82 -24.09
C ARG A 381 -13.16 -14.73 -23.87
N GLU A 382 -14.44 -15.09 -23.91
CA GLU A 382 -15.56 -14.12 -23.90
C GLU A 382 -15.49 -13.17 -22.70
N GLU A 383 -15.14 -13.66 -21.52
CA GLU A 383 -15.07 -12.88 -20.29
C GLU A 383 -14.06 -11.72 -20.38
N ALA A 384 -13.00 -11.87 -21.16
CA ALA A 384 -11.99 -10.83 -21.35
C ALA A 384 -12.54 -9.54 -21.97
N PHE A 385 -13.64 -9.67 -22.74
CA PHE A 385 -14.28 -8.53 -23.40
C PHE A 385 -15.39 -7.89 -22.56
N LEU A 386 -15.82 -8.54 -21.48
CA LEU A 386 -16.86 -8.01 -20.61
C LEU A 386 -16.30 -6.96 -19.60
N GLY A 387 -14.99 -6.83 -19.49
CA GLY A 387 -14.34 -5.79 -18.67
C GLY A 387 -14.37 -6.03 -17.17
N GLU A 388 -14.92 -7.16 -16.70
CA GLU A 388 -14.97 -7.51 -15.28
C GLU A 388 -13.96 -8.60 -14.94
N HIS A 389 -13.04 -8.33 -14.00
CA HIS A 389 -12.10 -9.28 -13.36
C HIS A 389 -11.21 -10.13 -14.28
N THR A 390 -11.14 -9.81 -15.56
CA THR A 390 -10.32 -10.52 -16.54
C THR A 390 -9.20 -9.60 -17.04
N GLU A 391 -7.97 -10.12 -17.07
CA GLU A 391 -6.85 -9.34 -17.60
C GLU A 391 -6.87 -9.39 -19.12
N PHE A 392 -6.66 -8.24 -19.74
CA PHE A 392 -6.47 -8.07 -21.18
C PHE A 392 -5.02 -7.65 -21.44
N TYR A 393 -4.47 -7.95 -22.60
CA TYR A 393 -3.07 -7.69 -22.91
C TYR A 393 -2.91 -6.80 -24.13
N GLN A 394 -1.92 -5.90 -24.06
CA GLN A 394 -1.37 -5.17 -25.18
C GLN A 394 -0.21 -5.97 -25.76
N PHE A 395 -0.20 -6.15 -27.06
CA PHE A 395 0.81 -6.95 -27.77
C PHE A 395 1.86 -6.04 -28.40
N SER A 396 3.14 -6.41 -28.30
CA SER A 396 4.20 -5.69 -29.01
C SER A 396 4.12 -5.88 -30.53
N HIS A 397 4.76 -5.00 -31.28
CA HIS A 397 4.79 -5.06 -32.75
C HIS A 397 5.25 -6.41 -33.29
N GLY A 398 4.84 -6.72 -34.51
CA GLY A 398 5.05 -8.01 -35.16
C GLY A 398 3.95 -9.02 -34.88
N MET A 399 3.21 -8.90 -33.77
CA MET A 399 2.07 -9.78 -33.50
C MET A 399 0.86 -9.36 -34.31
N GLN A 400 0.18 -10.32 -34.95
CA GLN A 400 -1.07 -10.13 -35.69
C GLN A 400 -2.05 -11.23 -35.37
N ILE A 401 -3.17 -10.85 -34.76
CA ILE A 401 -4.25 -11.75 -34.32
C ILE A 401 -5.56 -11.31 -34.98
N ILE A 402 -6.23 -12.22 -35.69
CA ILE A 402 -7.63 -12.07 -36.05
C ILE A 402 -8.41 -13.16 -35.36
N TRP A 403 -9.18 -12.77 -34.34
CA TRP A 403 -9.96 -13.66 -33.47
C TRP A 403 -11.43 -13.62 -33.79
N SER A 404 -12.04 -14.79 -34.04
CA SER A 404 -13.49 -14.92 -34.17
C SER A 404 -14.11 -15.24 -32.81
N ARG A 405 -14.89 -14.31 -32.24
CA ARG A 405 -15.60 -14.53 -30.96
C ARG A 405 -16.65 -15.62 -31.10
N LYS A 406 -17.37 -15.64 -32.21
CA LYS A 406 -18.44 -16.62 -32.46
C LYS A 406 -17.89 -18.04 -32.60
N GLU A 407 -16.78 -18.19 -33.32
CA GLU A 407 -16.18 -19.50 -33.61
C GLU A 407 -15.17 -19.92 -32.54
N GLN A 408 -14.74 -19.00 -31.68
CA GLN A 408 -13.67 -19.18 -30.68
C GLN A 408 -12.37 -19.74 -31.31
N THR A 409 -12.01 -19.18 -32.50
CA THR A 409 -10.85 -19.62 -33.29
C THR A 409 -10.07 -18.41 -33.85
N PHE A 410 -8.77 -18.64 -34.09
CA PHE A 410 -7.93 -17.71 -34.82
C PHE A 410 -8.17 -17.85 -36.32
N ARG A 411 -8.58 -16.75 -36.98
CA ARG A 411 -8.56 -16.64 -38.46
C ARG A 411 -7.17 -16.28 -38.95
N LYS A 412 -6.39 -15.56 -38.11
CA LYS A 412 -4.98 -15.28 -38.33
C LYS A 412 -4.27 -15.28 -36.99
N LEU A 413 -3.11 -15.92 -36.93
CA LEU A 413 -2.19 -15.89 -35.80
C LEU A 413 -0.78 -15.93 -36.37
N SER A 414 -0.07 -14.81 -36.33
CA SER A 414 1.27 -14.69 -36.87
C SER A 414 2.15 -13.76 -36.05
N LEU A 415 3.46 -14.00 -36.10
CA LEU A 415 4.48 -13.16 -35.48
C LEU A 415 5.53 -12.82 -36.54
N ASN A 416 5.82 -11.53 -36.75
CA ASN A 416 6.72 -11.02 -37.79
C ASN A 416 6.35 -11.57 -39.19
N ASP A 417 5.06 -11.50 -39.50
CA ASP A 417 4.46 -12.01 -40.75
C ASP A 417 4.61 -13.51 -41.03
N GLN A 418 5.10 -14.26 -40.07
CA GLN A 418 5.19 -15.75 -40.12
C GLN A 418 4.09 -16.37 -39.25
N PRO A 419 3.36 -17.38 -39.75
CA PRO A 419 2.44 -18.14 -38.93
C PRO A 419 3.14 -18.71 -37.68
N ILE A 420 2.42 -18.80 -36.57
CA ILE A 420 2.92 -19.49 -35.36
C ILE A 420 3.02 -20.99 -35.65
N GLU A 421 4.21 -21.55 -35.51
CA GLU A 421 4.47 -22.98 -35.73
C GLU A 421 4.42 -23.73 -34.39
N GLU A 422 3.65 -24.82 -34.34
CA GLU A 422 3.28 -25.57 -33.14
C GLU A 422 4.49 -25.93 -32.26
N HIS A 423 5.59 -26.37 -32.84
CA HIS A 423 6.76 -26.87 -32.11
C HIS A 423 7.91 -25.86 -32.00
N GLN A 424 7.81 -24.72 -32.62
CA GLN A 424 8.80 -23.66 -32.52
C GLN A 424 8.75 -23.00 -31.14
N LEU A 425 9.92 -22.65 -30.60
CA LEU A 425 10.03 -21.95 -29.34
C LEU A 425 10.04 -20.44 -29.55
N TYR A 426 9.18 -19.75 -28.84
CA TYR A 426 9.08 -18.30 -28.80
C TYR A 426 9.48 -17.77 -27.42
N SER A 427 10.20 -16.64 -27.38
CA SER A 427 10.47 -15.89 -26.17
C SER A 427 9.34 -14.90 -25.91
N ILE A 428 8.58 -15.11 -24.87
CA ILE A 428 7.58 -14.18 -24.39
C ILE A 428 8.01 -13.53 -23.09
N THR A 429 7.54 -12.32 -22.84
CA THR A 429 7.83 -11.63 -21.58
C THR A 429 6.56 -11.13 -20.93
N LEU A 430 6.63 -11.13 -19.61
CA LEU A 430 5.57 -10.71 -18.69
C LEU A 430 6.18 -9.87 -17.56
N SER A 431 5.42 -8.95 -16.98
CA SER A 431 5.76 -8.38 -15.68
C SER A 431 5.71 -9.45 -14.58
N LYS A 432 6.36 -9.19 -13.45
CA LYS A 432 6.42 -10.12 -12.32
C LYS A 432 5.03 -10.57 -11.87
N TYR A 433 4.08 -9.66 -11.77
CA TYR A 433 2.72 -9.98 -11.34
C TYR A 433 2.06 -11.02 -12.26
N HIS A 434 2.09 -10.79 -13.58
CA HIS A 434 1.53 -11.73 -14.55
C HIS A 434 2.31 -13.04 -14.64
N PHE A 435 3.63 -12.97 -14.48
CA PHE A 435 4.47 -14.18 -14.43
C PHE A 435 4.15 -15.07 -13.23
N MET A 436 4.02 -14.49 -12.02
CA MET A 436 3.71 -15.25 -10.82
C MET A 436 2.31 -15.87 -10.83
N ASN A 437 1.38 -15.25 -11.55
CA ASN A 437 -0.02 -15.69 -11.65
C ASN A 437 -0.35 -16.26 -13.05
N ILE A 438 0.65 -16.76 -13.78
CA ILE A 438 0.48 -17.19 -15.17
C ILE A 438 -0.57 -18.30 -15.34
N SER A 439 -0.73 -19.17 -14.34
CA SER A 439 -1.76 -20.21 -14.36
C SER A 439 -3.17 -19.64 -14.38
N ASP A 440 -3.41 -18.56 -13.64
CA ASP A 440 -4.72 -17.94 -13.52
C ASP A 440 -5.05 -17.05 -14.73
N PHE A 441 -4.03 -16.38 -15.27
CA PHE A 441 -4.21 -15.41 -16.36
C PHE A 441 -4.05 -15.99 -17.77
N MET A 442 -3.39 -17.14 -17.91
CA MET A 442 -3.05 -17.71 -19.22
C MET A 442 -3.33 -19.23 -19.32
N ASP A 443 -3.94 -19.81 -18.29
CA ASP A 443 -4.31 -21.25 -18.22
C ASP A 443 -3.14 -22.18 -18.55
N ILE A 444 -1.94 -21.84 -18.09
CA ILE A 444 -0.76 -22.67 -18.25
C ILE A 444 0.04 -22.74 -16.94
N PRO A 445 0.25 -23.94 -16.37
CA PRO A 445 1.10 -24.09 -15.20
C PRO A 445 2.54 -23.65 -15.48
N LEU A 446 3.14 -22.86 -14.58
CA LEU A 446 4.52 -22.41 -14.72
C LEU A 446 5.50 -23.58 -14.92
N GLU A 447 5.26 -24.73 -14.29
CA GLU A 447 6.08 -25.93 -14.44
C GLU A 447 6.07 -26.49 -15.87
N GLU A 448 4.99 -26.27 -16.63
CA GLU A 448 4.94 -26.67 -18.05
C GLU A 448 5.89 -25.83 -18.90
N THR A 449 5.96 -24.52 -18.65
CA THR A 449 6.88 -23.63 -19.38
C THR A 449 8.35 -23.89 -19.02
N LYS A 450 8.63 -24.29 -17.76
CA LYS A 450 9.97 -24.64 -17.30
C LYS A 450 10.55 -25.87 -18.01
N LYS A 451 9.70 -26.72 -18.59
CA LYS A 451 10.17 -27.87 -19.40
C LYS A 451 10.90 -27.43 -20.67
N ASN A 452 10.56 -26.26 -21.21
CA ASN A 452 11.21 -25.71 -22.41
C ASN A 452 12.53 -24.99 -22.07
N ALA A 453 12.50 -24.15 -21.03
CA ALA A 453 13.67 -23.46 -20.47
C ALA A 453 13.31 -22.84 -19.12
N LEU A 454 14.31 -22.67 -18.24
CA LEU A 454 14.10 -21.93 -17.00
C LEU A 454 13.78 -20.46 -17.29
N PRO A 455 12.80 -19.87 -16.59
CA PRO A 455 12.49 -18.46 -16.69
C PRO A 455 13.71 -17.59 -16.35
N ARG A 456 13.79 -16.42 -16.95
CA ARG A 456 14.89 -15.48 -16.72
C ARG A 456 14.33 -14.07 -16.44
N VAL A 457 14.86 -13.42 -15.41
CA VAL A 457 14.65 -11.98 -15.21
C VAL A 457 15.52 -11.25 -16.21
N LEU A 458 14.90 -10.44 -17.06
CA LEU A 458 15.60 -9.61 -18.05
C LEU A 458 15.84 -8.20 -17.53
N ALA A 459 14.95 -7.71 -16.69
CA ALA A 459 15.06 -6.42 -16.03
C ALA A 459 14.47 -6.50 -14.63
N THR A 460 15.01 -5.72 -13.71
CA THR A 460 14.50 -5.61 -12.33
C THR A 460 13.42 -4.54 -12.20
N LEU A 461 13.46 -3.51 -13.04
CA LEU A 461 12.53 -2.38 -13.05
C LEU A 461 12.12 -2.11 -14.50
N SER A 462 10.85 -2.27 -14.81
CA SER A 462 10.32 -2.10 -16.17
C SER A 462 10.23 -0.64 -16.59
N ARG A 463 9.90 0.26 -15.66
CA ARG A 463 9.76 1.70 -15.91
C ARG A 463 11.08 2.36 -16.26
N ASP A 464 12.19 1.93 -15.66
CA ASP A 464 13.52 2.45 -15.98
C ASP A 464 13.88 2.23 -17.45
N ILE A 465 13.54 1.06 -18.02
CA ILE A 465 13.73 0.75 -19.43
C ILE A 465 12.90 1.69 -20.32
N VAL A 466 11.61 1.87 -19.94
CA VAL A 466 10.70 2.72 -20.68
C VAL A 466 11.18 4.16 -20.64
N GLU A 467 11.63 4.65 -19.51
CA GLU A 467 12.19 5.99 -19.34
C GLU A 467 13.44 6.19 -20.18
N GLU A 468 14.43 5.29 -20.08
CA GLU A 468 15.69 5.36 -20.80
C GLU A 468 15.45 5.39 -22.33
N TYR A 469 14.57 4.53 -22.81
CA TYR A 469 14.20 4.50 -24.24
C TYR A 469 13.53 5.80 -24.67
N MET A 470 12.59 6.32 -23.88
CA MET A 470 11.88 7.58 -24.18
C MET A 470 12.85 8.78 -24.19
N MET A 471 13.81 8.82 -23.26
CA MET A 471 14.84 9.87 -23.23
C MET A 471 15.76 9.82 -24.46
N ALA A 472 16.11 8.61 -24.90
CA ALA A 472 16.98 8.40 -26.06
C ALA A 472 16.26 8.65 -27.40
N THR A 473 14.93 8.54 -27.43
CA THR A 473 14.13 8.58 -28.67
C THR A 473 13.05 9.67 -28.58
N PRO A 474 13.37 10.92 -28.96
CA PRO A 474 12.37 11.99 -28.98
C PRO A 474 11.39 11.82 -30.15
N HIS A 475 10.25 12.51 -30.06
CA HIS A 475 9.20 12.54 -31.10
C HIS A 475 8.54 11.18 -31.38
N LEU A 476 8.49 10.31 -30.39
CA LEU A 476 7.78 9.04 -30.46
C LEU A 476 6.32 9.24 -30.89
N CYS A 477 5.84 8.31 -31.70
CA CYS A 477 4.44 8.19 -32.06
C CYS A 477 4.10 6.73 -32.25
N ARG A 478 2.89 6.36 -31.87
CA ARG A 478 2.28 5.07 -32.17
C ARG A 478 0.82 5.27 -32.50
N GLU A 479 0.29 4.31 -33.26
CA GLU A 479 -1.13 4.23 -33.62
C GLU A 479 -1.67 2.87 -33.15
N VAL A 480 -2.98 2.73 -33.23
CA VAL A 480 -3.64 1.42 -33.24
C VAL A 480 -3.39 0.82 -34.64
N GLU A 481 -2.72 -0.33 -34.67
CA GLU A 481 -2.21 -0.94 -35.91
C GLU A 481 -3.01 -2.17 -36.34
N GLY A 482 -3.98 -2.59 -35.54
CA GLY A 482 -4.75 -3.81 -35.78
C GLY A 482 -3.95 -5.07 -35.44
N ARG A 483 -3.12 -4.99 -34.39
CA ARG A 483 -2.38 -6.16 -33.85
C ARG A 483 -3.33 -7.22 -33.33
N LEU A 484 -4.47 -6.78 -32.81
CA LEU A 484 -5.59 -7.61 -32.45
C LEU A 484 -6.88 -7.09 -33.10
N ILE A 485 -7.44 -7.90 -33.98
CA ILE A 485 -8.74 -7.65 -34.62
C ILE A 485 -9.71 -8.74 -34.16
N VAL A 486 -10.77 -8.29 -33.50
CA VAL A 486 -11.84 -9.18 -33.04
C VAL A 486 -12.99 -9.10 -34.05
N VAL A 487 -13.42 -10.25 -34.55
CA VAL A 487 -14.53 -10.38 -35.50
C VAL A 487 -15.62 -11.27 -34.93
N ASP A 488 -16.86 -11.03 -35.38
CA ASP A 488 -18.03 -11.82 -34.98
C ASP A 488 -18.06 -13.22 -35.61
#